data_3c640fabcddd5ad9114f09dc27f56749
#
_entry.id   3c640fabcddd5ad9114f09dc27f56749
#
_cell.length_a   1.000
_cell.length_b   1.000
_cell.length_c   1.000
_cell.angle_alpha   90.00
_cell.angle_beta   90.00
_cell.angle_gamma   90.00
#
_symmetry.space_group_name_H-M   'P 1'
#
loop_
_entity.id
_entity.type
_entity.pdbx_description
1 polymer ?
#
loop_
_entity_poly.entity_id
_entity_poly.type
_entity_poly.pdbx_seq_one_letter_code
_entity_poly.pdbx_strand_id
1 'polypeptide(L)'
;MATKNIVVVGAGYAGVSATKFMAKKLKKDQDVQITLIDRHSYHTMMTELHEVAGGRVEPTAIQYDLQRLFSRKKNVKLVTDTVTGIDKESKKIITKQGTYDFDYLVLGMGGEPNDFGTPGVKEHGFTLWSFEDSVRIREHIERTVALAALEPDAAKRKAMLTFVVCGSGFTGIEMVGELIEWKDRLAADYKLDPADFTLKVVEALPTILNMLNRNDADKAVRYLEKKNVELVLNSPIVEVDEDHI
;
A
#
# COMPACT_ATOMS: atom_id res chain seq x y z
N MET A 1 34.05 27.22 -1.95
CA MET A 1 34.13 25.79 -2.27
C MET A 1 32.95 25.43 -3.15
N ALA A 2 33.04 24.45 -4.04
CA ALA A 2 31.90 24.03 -4.86
C ALA A 2 30.86 23.35 -3.97
N THR A 3 29.57 23.68 -4.16
CA THR A 3 28.47 23.09 -3.41
C THR A 3 28.39 21.59 -3.73
N LYS A 4 28.33 20.76 -2.70
CA LYS A 4 28.12 19.32 -2.85
C LYS A 4 26.62 19.01 -2.90
N ASN A 5 26.21 18.28 -3.94
CA ASN A 5 24.82 17.94 -4.18
C ASN A 5 24.55 16.50 -3.74
N ILE A 6 23.65 16.32 -2.78
CA ILE A 6 23.15 15.02 -2.38
C ILE A 6 21.73 14.91 -2.95
N VAL A 7 21.51 13.95 -3.84
CA VAL A 7 20.18 13.70 -4.39
C VAL A 7 19.60 12.44 -3.73
N VAL A 8 18.36 12.56 -3.26
CA VAL A 8 17.57 11.45 -2.70
C VAL A 8 16.37 11.24 -3.62
N VAL A 9 16.21 10.05 -4.15
CA VAL A 9 15.09 9.66 -5.00
C VAL A 9 14.12 8.81 -4.20
N GLY A 10 12.86 9.27 -4.14
CA GLY A 10 11.78 8.64 -3.39
C GLY A 10 11.57 9.24 -2.00
N ALA A 11 10.34 9.67 -1.72
CA ALA A 11 9.90 10.22 -0.43
C ALA A 11 9.10 9.20 0.41
N GLY A 12 9.36 7.91 0.23
CA GLY A 12 8.93 6.85 1.14
C GLY A 12 9.68 6.89 2.48
N TYR A 13 9.50 5.88 3.32
CA TYR A 13 10.14 5.81 4.65
C TYR A 13 11.66 5.98 4.60
N ALA A 14 12.33 5.30 3.67
CA ALA A 14 13.78 5.36 3.55
C ALA A 14 14.27 6.76 3.13
N GLY A 15 13.68 7.35 2.08
CA GLY A 15 14.10 8.65 1.56
C GLY A 15 13.81 9.79 2.53
N VAL A 16 12.62 9.82 3.16
CA VAL A 16 12.28 10.82 4.18
C VAL A 16 13.20 10.71 5.38
N SER A 17 13.45 9.49 5.88
CA SER A 17 14.34 9.27 7.03
C SER A 17 15.78 9.69 6.73
N ALA A 18 16.32 9.28 5.57
CA ALA A 18 17.65 9.65 5.12
C ALA A 18 17.78 11.17 4.98
N THR A 19 16.81 11.82 4.32
CA THR A 19 16.79 13.28 4.14
C THR A 19 16.73 14.01 5.47
N LYS A 20 15.84 13.60 6.40
CA LYS A 20 15.77 14.20 7.75
C LYS A 20 17.08 14.07 8.53
N PHE A 21 17.67 12.88 8.48
CA PHE A 21 18.94 12.61 9.17
C PHE A 21 20.07 13.49 8.61
N MET A 22 20.28 13.48 7.29
CA MET A 22 21.32 14.26 6.62
C MET A 22 21.09 15.77 6.83
N ALA A 23 19.87 16.25 6.68
CA ALA A 23 19.53 17.64 6.89
C ALA A 23 19.85 18.13 8.30
N LYS A 24 19.71 17.24 9.32
CA LYS A 24 20.10 17.56 10.70
C LYS A 24 21.61 17.55 10.89
N LYS A 25 22.30 16.53 10.38
CA LYS A 25 23.75 16.36 10.55
C LYS A 25 24.55 17.42 9.79
N LEU A 26 24.15 17.77 8.58
CA LEU A 26 24.83 18.68 7.68
C LEU A 26 24.26 20.13 7.77
N LYS A 27 23.53 20.45 8.85
CA LYS A 27 22.89 21.76 9.01
C LYS A 27 23.88 22.94 9.01
N LYS A 28 25.11 22.72 9.45
CA LYS A 28 26.18 23.75 9.55
C LYS A 28 27.02 23.85 8.28
N ASP A 29 26.92 22.86 7.38
CA ASP A 29 27.75 22.78 6.18
C ASP A 29 27.06 23.59 5.08
N GLN A 30 27.49 24.85 4.89
CA GLN A 30 26.90 25.78 3.92
C GLN A 30 27.11 25.32 2.46
N ASP A 31 28.06 24.45 2.23
CA ASP A 31 28.44 23.92 0.91
C ASP A 31 27.71 22.61 0.56
N VAL A 32 26.66 22.24 1.29
CA VAL A 32 25.88 21.01 1.02
C VAL A 32 24.42 21.35 0.75
N GLN A 33 23.94 20.90 -0.41
CA GLN A 33 22.51 20.93 -0.79
C GLN A 33 21.97 19.52 -0.86
N ILE A 34 20.84 19.26 -0.22
CA ILE A 34 20.11 17.99 -0.32
C ILE A 34 18.88 18.22 -1.20
N THR A 35 18.73 17.46 -2.26
CA THR A 35 17.53 17.49 -3.13
C THR A 35 16.76 16.20 -2.96
N LEU A 36 15.53 16.26 -2.44
CA LEU A 36 14.61 15.13 -2.37
C LEU A 36 13.66 15.21 -3.56
N ILE A 37 13.67 14.18 -4.40
CA ILE A 37 12.84 14.07 -5.61
C ILE A 37 11.82 12.95 -5.41
N ASP A 38 10.54 13.26 -5.58
CA ASP A 38 9.47 12.27 -5.61
C ASP A 38 8.41 12.68 -6.64
N ARG A 39 7.68 11.70 -7.16
CA ARG A 39 6.55 11.96 -8.06
C ARG A 39 5.35 12.61 -7.36
N HIS A 40 5.28 12.48 -6.04
CA HIS A 40 4.24 13.03 -5.18
C HIS A 40 4.78 14.14 -4.28
N SER A 41 3.93 15.09 -3.93
CA SER A 41 4.27 16.17 -2.97
C SER A 41 4.08 15.75 -1.51
N TYR A 42 3.74 14.50 -1.26
CA TYR A 42 3.45 13.95 0.06
C TYR A 42 4.20 12.63 0.31
N HIS A 43 4.40 12.34 1.58
CA HIS A 43 4.81 11.05 2.09
C HIS A 43 3.58 10.25 2.49
N THR A 44 3.47 9.01 2.04
CA THR A 44 2.39 8.09 2.41
C THR A 44 2.82 7.20 3.57
N MET A 45 1.98 7.07 4.58
CA MET A 45 2.13 6.04 5.62
C MET A 45 1.68 4.69 5.07
N MET A 46 2.62 4.01 4.40
CA MET A 46 2.36 2.73 3.73
C MET A 46 1.83 1.62 4.66
N THR A 47 2.16 1.72 5.94
CA THR A 47 1.66 0.80 6.98
C THR A 47 0.20 1.00 7.33
N GLU A 48 -0.45 2.03 6.80
CA GLU A 48 -1.85 2.39 7.08
C GLU A 48 -2.73 2.30 5.82
N LEU A 49 -2.21 1.72 4.72
CA LEU A 49 -2.97 1.55 3.47
C LEU A 49 -4.24 0.70 3.66
N HIS A 50 -4.18 -0.33 4.50
CA HIS A 50 -5.33 -1.19 4.80
C HIS A 50 -6.46 -0.41 5.49
N GLU A 51 -6.14 0.61 6.30
CA GLU A 51 -7.15 1.44 6.97
C GLU A 51 -7.96 2.29 5.97
N VAL A 52 -7.29 2.77 4.90
CA VAL A 52 -7.97 3.47 3.81
C VAL A 52 -8.79 2.48 2.98
N ALA A 53 -8.18 1.35 2.59
CA ALA A 53 -8.83 0.32 1.78
C ALA A 53 -10.06 -0.28 2.46
N GLY A 54 -10.04 -0.42 3.79
CA GLY A 54 -11.15 -0.90 4.63
C GLY A 54 -12.11 0.20 5.10
N GLY A 55 -12.02 1.42 4.56
CA GLY A 55 -12.96 2.50 4.87
C GLY A 55 -12.93 2.97 6.33
N ARG A 56 -11.83 2.71 7.08
CA ARG A 56 -11.69 3.13 8.48
C ARG A 56 -11.30 4.58 8.61
N VAL A 57 -10.41 5.06 7.73
CA VAL A 57 -9.92 6.44 7.74
C VAL A 57 -10.10 7.09 6.38
N GLU A 58 -10.18 8.42 6.37
CA GLU A 58 -10.20 9.17 5.12
C GLU A 58 -8.84 9.08 4.41
N PRO A 59 -8.81 8.98 3.07
CA PRO A 59 -7.57 8.81 2.31
C PRO A 59 -6.47 9.81 2.65
N THR A 60 -6.83 11.08 2.87
CA THR A 60 -5.85 12.13 3.20
C THR A 60 -5.23 11.99 4.58
N ALA A 61 -5.78 11.16 5.48
CA ALA A 61 -5.27 10.97 6.84
C ALA A 61 -3.88 10.33 6.86
N ILE A 62 -3.55 9.52 5.84
CA ILE A 62 -2.27 8.82 5.73
C ILE A 62 -1.24 9.55 4.85
N GLN A 63 -1.55 10.76 4.40
CA GLN A 63 -0.66 11.58 3.57
C GLN A 63 -0.06 12.73 4.37
N TYR A 64 1.25 12.87 4.31
CA TYR A 64 1.99 13.93 4.99
C TYR A 64 2.69 14.83 3.97
N ASP A 65 2.26 16.08 3.86
CA ASP A 65 2.82 17.07 2.96
C ASP A 65 4.33 17.27 3.18
N LEU A 66 5.12 17.10 2.13
CA LEU A 66 6.59 17.20 2.21
C LEU A 66 7.05 18.63 2.51
N GLN A 67 6.37 19.67 2.03
CA GLN A 67 6.69 21.04 2.32
C GLN A 67 6.57 21.32 3.82
N ARG A 68 5.49 20.86 4.44
CA ARG A 68 5.28 20.95 5.88
C ARG A 68 6.33 20.15 6.66
N LEU A 69 6.64 18.93 6.20
CA LEU A 69 7.57 18.00 6.83
C LEU A 69 9.01 18.55 6.88
N PHE A 70 9.41 19.30 5.85
CA PHE A 70 10.74 19.86 5.68
C PHE A 70 10.81 21.41 5.83
N SER A 71 9.72 22.08 6.24
CA SER A 71 9.60 23.53 6.34
C SER A 71 10.73 24.22 7.12
N ARG A 72 11.34 23.53 8.09
CA ARG A 72 12.44 24.05 8.93
C ARG A 72 13.83 23.58 8.47
N LYS A 73 13.94 22.96 7.29
CA LYS A 73 15.20 22.41 6.76
C LYS A 73 15.68 23.20 5.55
N LYS A 74 16.40 24.32 5.83
CA LYS A 74 16.87 25.26 4.78
C LYS A 74 17.82 24.63 3.75
N ASN A 75 18.52 23.55 4.11
CA ASN A 75 19.43 22.80 3.25
C ASN A 75 18.75 21.67 2.47
N VAL A 76 17.40 21.60 2.48
CA VAL A 76 16.63 20.64 1.71
C VAL A 76 15.83 21.35 0.62
N LYS A 77 16.02 20.93 -0.62
CA LYS A 77 15.22 21.29 -1.78
C LYS A 77 14.27 20.14 -2.08
N LEU A 78 12.98 20.41 -2.18
CA LEU A 78 11.96 19.44 -2.58
C LEU A 78 11.64 19.61 -4.07
N VAL A 79 11.58 18.51 -4.78
CA VAL A 79 11.25 18.45 -6.21
C VAL A 79 10.15 17.41 -6.40
N THR A 80 8.99 17.87 -6.88
CA THR A 80 7.90 16.98 -7.27
C THR A 80 8.04 16.70 -8.76
N ASP A 81 8.63 15.54 -9.10
CA ASP A 81 8.89 15.13 -10.48
C ASP A 81 9.12 13.61 -10.55
N THR A 82 8.93 13.04 -11.74
CA THR A 82 9.14 11.61 -11.99
C THR A 82 10.54 11.39 -12.52
N VAL A 83 11.35 10.62 -11.80
CA VAL A 83 12.65 10.16 -12.29
C VAL A 83 12.45 9.11 -13.38
N THR A 84 13.11 9.32 -14.52
CA THR A 84 13.04 8.47 -15.72
C THR A 84 14.35 7.76 -16.02
N GLY A 85 15.47 8.22 -15.44
CA GLY A 85 16.76 7.61 -15.65
C GLY A 85 17.84 8.11 -14.70
N ILE A 86 18.93 7.38 -14.66
CA ILE A 86 20.14 7.69 -13.89
C ILE A 86 21.35 7.52 -14.81
N ASP A 87 22.04 8.61 -15.06
CA ASP A 87 23.36 8.58 -15.71
C ASP A 87 24.45 8.53 -14.63
N LYS A 88 25.06 7.37 -14.49
CA LYS A 88 26.09 7.12 -13.46
C LYS A 88 27.44 7.74 -13.82
N GLU A 89 27.74 7.84 -15.10
CA GLU A 89 29.02 8.36 -15.59
C GLU A 89 29.10 9.87 -15.43
N SER A 90 28.07 10.57 -15.90
CA SER A 90 27.96 12.02 -15.75
C SER A 90 27.34 12.46 -14.41
N LYS A 91 26.98 11.51 -13.54
CA LYS A 91 26.35 11.72 -12.22
C LYS A 91 25.12 12.61 -12.29
N LYS A 92 24.13 12.22 -13.12
CA LYS A 92 22.88 12.95 -13.31
C LYS A 92 21.67 12.09 -13.05
N ILE A 93 20.69 12.66 -12.39
CA ILE A 93 19.32 12.14 -12.34
C ILE A 93 18.53 12.81 -13.45
N ILE A 94 17.85 12.00 -14.27
CA ILE A 94 17.01 12.44 -15.38
C ILE A 94 15.56 12.33 -14.90
N THR A 95 14.80 13.41 -15.05
CA THR A 95 13.38 13.46 -14.70
C THR A 95 12.57 13.90 -15.91
N LYS A 96 11.24 13.87 -15.81
CA LYS A 96 10.37 14.35 -16.90
C LYS A 96 10.54 15.84 -17.21
N GLN A 97 10.93 16.65 -16.21
CA GLN A 97 10.99 18.11 -16.35
C GLN A 97 12.42 18.66 -16.41
N GLY A 98 13.46 17.83 -16.16
CA GLY A 98 14.83 18.30 -16.17
C GLY A 98 15.87 17.28 -15.69
N THR A 99 17.03 17.79 -15.34
CA THR A 99 18.15 16.97 -14.83
C THR A 99 18.72 17.56 -13.56
N TYR A 100 19.28 16.72 -12.70
CA TYR A 100 19.87 17.09 -11.42
C TYR A 100 21.23 16.42 -11.27
N ASP A 101 22.29 17.23 -11.14
CA ASP A 101 23.62 16.72 -10.86
C ASP A 101 23.73 16.26 -9.42
N PHE A 102 24.51 15.19 -9.17
CA PHE A 102 24.76 14.70 -7.82
C PHE A 102 26.23 14.35 -7.60
N ASP A 103 26.74 14.63 -6.40
CA ASP A 103 27.97 14.06 -5.89
C ASP A 103 27.69 12.73 -5.19
N TYR A 104 26.54 12.67 -4.49
CA TYR A 104 26.04 11.50 -3.75
C TYR A 104 24.58 11.24 -4.10
N LEU A 105 24.25 9.98 -4.30
CA LEU A 105 22.90 9.54 -4.63
C LEU A 105 22.39 8.53 -3.59
N VAL A 106 21.17 8.76 -3.12
CA VAL A 106 20.41 7.83 -2.27
C VAL A 106 19.17 7.37 -3.05
N LEU A 107 19.04 6.07 -3.26
CA LEU A 107 17.88 5.45 -3.89
C LEU A 107 16.94 4.91 -2.82
N GLY A 108 15.79 5.55 -2.65
CA GLY A 108 14.76 5.18 -1.68
C GLY A 108 13.41 4.95 -2.34
N MET A 109 13.40 4.38 -3.54
CA MET A 109 12.20 4.21 -4.38
C MET A 109 11.24 3.11 -3.90
N GLY A 110 11.64 2.30 -2.91
CA GLY A 110 10.86 1.16 -2.44
C GLY A 110 10.95 -0.04 -3.37
N GLY A 111 9.88 -0.78 -3.49
CA GLY A 111 9.74 -1.96 -4.33
C GLY A 111 8.44 -1.91 -5.15
N GLU A 112 8.08 -3.05 -5.71
CA GLU A 112 6.81 -3.27 -6.44
C GLU A 112 6.16 -4.57 -5.93
N PRO A 113 4.83 -4.70 -6.05
CA PRO A 113 4.17 -5.96 -5.74
C PRO A 113 4.63 -7.05 -6.69
N ASN A 114 4.71 -8.27 -6.17
CA ASN A 114 5.05 -9.44 -6.96
C ASN A 114 3.83 -10.34 -7.06
N ASP A 115 3.36 -10.59 -8.28
CA ASP A 115 2.27 -11.50 -8.60
C ASP A 115 2.73 -12.95 -8.83
N PHE A 116 4.04 -13.19 -8.69
CA PHE A 116 4.68 -14.49 -8.95
C PHE A 116 4.40 -15.06 -10.35
N GLY A 117 3.95 -14.22 -11.29
CA GLY A 117 3.57 -14.62 -12.63
C GLY A 117 2.23 -15.36 -12.70
N THR A 118 1.39 -15.26 -11.68
CA THR A 118 0.05 -15.88 -11.66
C THR A 118 -0.84 -15.21 -12.71
N PRO A 119 -1.36 -15.97 -13.69
CA PRO A 119 -2.23 -15.44 -14.74
C PRO A 119 -3.45 -14.70 -14.17
N GLY A 120 -3.83 -13.60 -14.79
CA GLY A 120 -5.03 -12.83 -14.48
C GLY A 120 -4.98 -11.96 -13.22
N VAL A 121 -3.93 -12.07 -12.39
CA VAL A 121 -3.83 -11.25 -11.16
C VAL A 121 -3.78 -9.76 -11.47
N LYS A 122 -3.09 -9.34 -12.52
CA LYS A 122 -3.00 -7.92 -12.91
C LYS A 122 -4.29 -7.38 -13.51
N GLU A 123 -5.01 -8.22 -14.22
CA GLU A 123 -6.24 -7.88 -14.94
C GLU A 123 -7.45 -7.85 -14.01
N HIS A 124 -7.56 -8.83 -13.10
CA HIS A 124 -8.76 -9.07 -12.29
C HIS A 124 -8.55 -8.85 -10.79
N GLY A 125 -7.29 -8.79 -10.34
CA GLY A 125 -6.97 -8.61 -8.93
C GLY A 125 -6.75 -7.15 -8.53
N PHE A 126 -6.65 -6.95 -7.22
CA PHE A 126 -6.24 -5.68 -6.60
C PHE A 126 -4.97 -5.92 -5.78
N THR A 127 -4.01 -5.04 -5.91
CA THR A 127 -2.83 -5.01 -5.05
C THR A 127 -2.99 -3.90 -4.02
N LEU A 128 -2.59 -4.14 -2.78
CA LEU A 128 -2.56 -3.11 -1.73
C LEU A 128 -1.11 -2.67 -1.53
N TRP A 129 -0.64 -1.77 -2.39
CA TRP A 129 0.76 -1.35 -2.40
C TRP A 129 0.96 0.17 -2.44
N SER A 130 0.10 0.90 -3.12
CA SER A 130 0.14 2.36 -3.24
C SER A 130 -1.07 3.01 -2.57
N PHE A 131 -1.00 4.32 -2.39
CA PHE A 131 -2.13 5.11 -1.95
C PHE A 131 -3.32 4.96 -2.92
N GLU A 132 -3.03 5.03 -4.21
CA GLU A 132 -4.03 4.90 -5.27
C GLU A 132 -4.70 3.52 -5.24
N ASP A 133 -3.94 2.46 -4.95
CA ASP A 133 -4.49 1.11 -4.79
C ASP A 133 -5.46 1.03 -3.62
N SER A 134 -5.11 1.63 -2.47
CA SER A 134 -5.99 1.62 -1.29
C SER A 134 -7.33 2.32 -1.56
N VAL A 135 -7.30 3.44 -2.28
CA VAL A 135 -8.51 4.17 -2.70
C VAL A 135 -9.34 3.33 -3.69
N ARG A 136 -8.68 2.73 -4.70
CA ARG A 136 -9.35 1.83 -5.67
C ARG A 136 -10.05 0.65 -5.00
N ILE A 137 -9.39 0.02 -4.03
CA ILE A 137 -9.98 -1.10 -3.28
C ILE A 137 -11.21 -0.62 -2.52
N ARG A 138 -11.10 0.49 -1.79
CA ARG A 138 -12.22 1.09 -1.06
C ARG A 138 -13.42 1.35 -1.96
N GLU A 139 -13.20 2.08 -3.05
CA GLU A 139 -14.27 2.43 -4.01
C GLU A 139 -14.87 1.18 -4.66
N HIS A 140 -14.06 0.18 -4.98
CA HIS A 140 -14.53 -1.08 -5.53
C HIS A 140 -15.44 -1.83 -4.56
N ILE A 141 -15.04 -1.96 -3.29
CA ILE A 141 -15.83 -2.63 -2.26
C ILE A 141 -17.17 -1.90 -2.06
N GLU A 142 -17.16 -0.58 -1.87
CA GLU A 142 -18.36 0.23 -1.68
C GLU A 142 -19.32 0.10 -2.87
N ARG A 143 -18.79 0.20 -4.10
CA ARG A 143 -19.57 0.03 -5.32
C ARG A 143 -20.16 -1.37 -5.46
N THR A 144 -19.37 -2.40 -5.18
CA THR A 144 -19.81 -3.80 -5.30
C THR A 144 -20.92 -4.11 -4.30
N VAL A 145 -20.82 -3.64 -3.06
CA VAL A 145 -21.86 -3.80 -2.03
C VAL A 145 -23.14 -3.04 -2.42
N ALA A 146 -23.00 -1.82 -2.94
CA ALA A 146 -24.15 -1.04 -3.41
C ALA A 146 -24.90 -1.75 -4.56
N LEU A 147 -24.19 -2.36 -5.49
CA LEU A 147 -24.78 -3.15 -6.59
C LEU A 147 -25.40 -4.45 -6.06
N ALA A 148 -24.73 -5.13 -5.13
CA ALA A 148 -25.26 -6.36 -4.51
C ALA A 148 -26.60 -6.12 -3.80
N ALA A 149 -26.79 -4.95 -3.18
CA ALA A 149 -28.05 -4.58 -2.55
C ALA A 149 -29.24 -4.48 -3.54
N LEU A 150 -28.95 -4.29 -4.82
CA LEU A 150 -29.95 -4.18 -5.89
C LEU A 150 -30.09 -5.49 -6.69
N GLU A 151 -29.21 -6.48 -6.48
CA GLU A 151 -29.21 -7.73 -7.22
C GLU A 151 -30.28 -8.69 -6.71
N PRO A 152 -31.30 -9.04 -7.54
CA PRO A 152 -32.39 -9.93 -7.12
C PRO A 152 -31.98 -11.39 -7.05
N ASP A 153 -30.98 -11.81 -7.83
CA ASP A 153 -30.47 -13.18 -7.83
C ASP A 153 -29.59 -13.42 -6.59
N ALA A 154 -30.04 -14.33 -5.73
CA ALA A 154 -29.37 -14.62 -4.46
C ALA A 154 -27.95 -15.21 -4.66
N ALA A 155 -27.73 -16.01 -5.72
CA ALA A 155 -26.42 -16.61 -6.00
C ALA A 155 -25.44 -15.54 -6.49
N LYS A 156 -25.87 -14.67 -7.39
CA LYS A 156 -25.07 -13.53 -7.85
C LYS A 156 -24.77 -12.57 -6.71
N ARG A 157 -25.78 -12.21 -5.91
CA ARG A 157 -25.58 -11.35 -4.74
C ARG A 157 -24.56 -11.93 -3.77
N LYS A 158 -24.62 -13.24 -3.50
CA LYS A 158 -23.64 -13.91 -2.65
C LYS A 158 -22.23 -13.86 -3.25
N ALA A 159 -22.08 -14.08 -4.56
CA ALA A 159 -20.79 -13.94 -5.24
C ALA A 159 -20.23 -12.53 -5.09
N MET A 160 -21.05 -11.48 -5.31
CA MET A 160 -20.65 -10.09 -5.16
C MET A 160 -20.25 -9.73 -3.72
N LEU A 161 -20.84 -10.39 -2.71
CA LEU A 161 -20.52 -10.18 -1.30
C LEU A 161 -19.44 -11.13 -0.77
N THR A 162 -18.77 -11.86 -1.65
CA THR A 162 -17.62 -12.71 -1.31
C THR A 162 -16.32 -11.98 -1.62
N PHE A 163 -15.57 -11.64 -0.57
CA PHE A 163 -14.27 -10.96 -0.66
C PHE A 163 -13.16 -11.93 -0.32
N VAL A 164 -12.17 -12.04 -1.22
CA VAL A 164 -11.03 -12.94 -1.07
C VAL A 164 -9.75 -12.14 -0.91
N VAL A 165 -9.02 -12.40 0.16
CA VAL A 165 -7.69 -11.84 0.42
C VAL A 165 -6.67 -12.93 0.13
N CYS A 166 -5.77 -12.66 -0.83
CA CYS A 166 -4.74 -13.59 -1.29
C CYS A 166 -3.42 -13.32 -0.56
N GLY A 167 -2.95 -14.31 0.18
CA GLY A 167 -1.78 -14.22 1.03
C GLY A 167 -2.13 -13.78 2.46
N SER A 168 -1.49 -14.44 3.40
CA SER A 168 -1.71 -14.27 4.84
C SER A 168 -0.52 -13.67 5.58
N GLY A 169 0.30 -12.86 4.89
CA GLY A 169 1.28 -11.98 5.51
C GLY A 169 0.60 -10.85 6.30
N PHE A 170 1.39 -9.95 6.90
CA PHE A 170 0.85 -8.84 7.69
C PHE A 170 -0.22 -8.06 6.92
N THR A 171 0.07 -7.62 5.69
CA THR A 171 -0.85 -6.82 4.87
C THR A 171 -2.19 -7.55 4.63
N GLY A 172 -2.16 -8.84 4.31
CA GLY A 172 -3.40 -9.61 4.08
C GLY A 172 -4.22 -9.79 5.35
N ILE A 173 -3.56 -10.05 6.48
CA ILE A 173 -4.26 -10.19 7.77
C ILE A 173 -4.79 -8.85 8.27
N GLU A 174 -4.07 -7.75 8.07
CA GLU A 174 -4.55 -6.39 8.36
C GLU A 174 -5.76 -6.04 7.48
N MET A 175 -5.69 -6.34 6.17
CA MET A 175 -6.81 -6.07 5.26
C MET A 175 -8.06 -6.87 5.61
N VAL A 176 -7.94 -8.17 5.91
CA VAL A 176 -9.12 -8.95 6.32
C VAL A 176 -9.67 -8.49 7.67
N GLY A 177 -8.80 -8.01 8.57
CA GLY A 177 -9.20 -7.37 9.82
C GLY A 177 -10.09 -6.14 9.58
N GLU A 178 -9.71 -5.27 8.66
CA GLU A 178 -10.54 -4.11 8.27
C GLU A 178 -11.87 -4.54 7.65
N LEU A 179 -11.86 -5.56 6.77
CA LEU A 179 -13.10 -6.07 6.17
C LEU A 179 -14.08 -6.64 7.22
N ILE A 180 -13.57 -7.30 8.25
CA ILE A 180 -14.39 -7.81 9.37
C ILE A 180 -15.15 -6.66 10.05
N GLU A 181 -14.48 -5.55 10.33
CA GLU A 181 -15.08 -4.40 11.02
C GLU A 181 -15.97 -3.57 10.07
N TRP A 182 -15.62 -3.52 8.80
CA TRP A 182 -16.35 -2.70 7.81
C TRP A 182 -17.64 -3.37 7.33
N LYS A 183 -17.67 -4.70 7.19
CA LYS A 183 -18.85 -5.42 6.67
C LYS A 183 -20.14 -5.09 7.43
N ASP A 184 -20.06 -4.96 8.76
CA ASP A 184 -21.24 -4.68 9.59
C ASP A 184 -21.80 -3.27 9.31
N ARG A 185 -20.92 -2.29 9.06
CA ARG A 185 -21.31 -0.93 8.64
C ARG A 185 -21.87 -0.93 7.22
N LEU A 186 -21.20 -1.59 6.28
CA LEU A 186 -21.69 -1.71 4.90
C LEU A 186 -23.06 -2.38 4.85
N ALA A 187 -23.25 -3.46 5.61
CA ALA A 187 -24.54 -4.14 5.69
C ALA A 187 -25.66 -3.21 6.20
N ALA A 188 -25.37 -2.43 7.25
CA ALA A 188 -26.32 -1.46 7.79
C ALA A 188 -26.64 -0.34 6.78
N ASP A 189 -25.64 0.23 6.13
CA ASP A 189 -25.78 1.34 5.19
C ASP A 189 -26.60 0.94 3.95
N TYR A 190 -26.41 -0.28 3.46
CA TYR A 190 -27.09 -0.81 2.26
C TYR A 190 -28.26 -1.73 2.55
N LYS A 191 -28.67 -1.89 3.83
CA LYS A 191 -29.80 -2.73 4.29
C LYS A 191 -29.67 -4.19 3.89
N LEU A 192 -28.45 -4.72 3.99
CA LEU A 192 -28.10 -6.12 3.78
C LEU A 192 -27.96 -6.85 5.12
N ASP A 193 -28.04 -8.18 5.10
CA ASP A 193 -27.67 -8.99 6.27
C ASP A 193 -26.14 -9.15 6.32
N PRO A 194 -25.46 -8.84 7.44
CA PRO A 194 -24.03 -9.13 7.59
C PRO A 194 -23.66 -10.60 7.35
N ALA A 195 -24.61 -11.52 7.53
CA ALA A 195 -24.42 -12.96 7.25
C ALA A 195 -24.32 -13.29 5.75
N ASP A 196 -24.75 -12.40 4.86
CA ASP A 196 -24.60 -12.58 3.40
C ASP A 196 -23.14 -12.36 2.96
N PHE A 197 -22.33 -11.67 3.76
CA PHE A 197 -20.93 -11.43 3.44
C PHE A 197 -20.07 -12.66 3.74
N THR A 198 -19.26 -13.04 2.78
CA THR A 198 -18.25 -14.10 2.94
C THR A 198 -16.86 -13.47 2.84
N LEU A 199 -16.03 -13.69 3.86
CA LEU A 199 -14.62 -13.24 3.86
C LEU A 199 -13.73 -14.49 3.83
N LYS A 200 -12.80 -14.53 2.88
CA LYS A 200 -11.86 -15.66 2.71
C LYS A 200 -10.43 -15.15 2.72
N VAL A 201 -9.54 -15.92 3.31
CA VAL A 201 -8.09 -15.77 3.18
C VAL A 201 -7.55 -17.02 2.51
N VAL A 202 -6.92 -16.86 1.34
CA VAL A 202 -6.29 -17.95 0.60
C VAL A 202 -4.78 -17.84 0.78
N GLU A 203 -4.16 -18.94 1.22
CA GLU A 203 -2.74 -18.99 1.53
C GLU A 203 -2.12 -20.30 0.99
N ALA A 204 -1.00 -20.14 0.29
CA ALA A 204 -0.24 -21.27 -0.25
C ALA A 204 0.40 -22.15 0.83
N LEU A 205 0.72 -21.57 1.97
CA LEU A 205 1.38 -22.24 3.09
C LEU A 205 0.36 -22.89 4.04
N PRO A 206 0.81 -23.83 4.90
CA PRO A 206 -0.07 -24.52 5.86
C PRO A 206 -0.47 -23.64 7.08
N THR A 207 0.09 -22.45 7.20
CA THR A 207 -0.19 -21.54 8.33
C THR A 207 -0.21 -20.09 7.87
N ILE A 208 -1.04 -19.28 8.52
CA ILE A 208 -0.99 -17.82 8.34
C ILE A 208 0.19 -17.22 9.15
N LEU A 209 0.62 -16.01 8.78
CA LEU A 209 1.65 -15.24 9.52
C LEU A 209 2.89 -16.08 9.84
N ASN A 210 3.39 -16.83 8.86
CA ASN A 210 4.49 -17.79 9.01
C ASN A 210 5.80 -17.19 9.53
N MET A 211 5.94 -15.86 9.51
CA MET A 211 7.08 -15.13 10.09
C MET A 211 6.95 -14.92 11.59
N LEU A 212 5.79 -15.16 12.19
CA LEU A 212 5.57 -15.06 13.64
C LEU A 212 5.81 -16.40 14.35
N ASN A 213 5.97 -16.32 15.67
CA ASN A 213 5.95 -17.53 16.46
C ASN A 213 4.55 -18.19 16.44
N ARG A 214 4.50 -19.52 16.66
CA ARG A 214 3.28 -20.31 16.54
C ARG A 214 2.15 -19.80 17.45
N ASN A 215 2.46 -19.39 18.67
CA ASN A 215 1.45 -18.96 19.62
C ASN A 215 0.71 -17.70 19.16
N ASP A 216 1.40 -16.76 18.53
CA ASP A 216 0.80 -15.51 18.03
C ASP A 216 0.02 -15.76 16.74
N ALA A 217 0.55 -16.59 15.84
CA ALA A 217 -0.18 -17.02 14.64
C ALA A 217 -1.50 -17.74 15.01
N ASP A 218 -1.46 -18.66 15.99
CA ASP A 218 -2.65 -19.39 16.46
C ASP A 218 -3.70 -18.47 17.13
N LYS A 219 -3.28 -17.34 17.75
CA LYS A 219 -4.23 -16.33 18.25
C LYS A 219 -4.96 -15.65 17.09
N ALA A 220 -4.24 -15.30 16.02
CA ALA A 220 -4.83 -14.71 14.83
C ALA A 220 -5.81 -15.68 14.16
N VAL A 221 -5.44 -16.97 14.01
CA VAL A 221 -6.34 -18.01 13.48
C VAL A 221 -7.65 -18.05 14.29
N ARG A 222 -7.57 -18.21 15.62
CA ARG A 222 -8.77 -18.24 16.48
C ARG A 222 -9.63 -16.98 16.38
N TYR A 223 -9.02 -15.82 16.21
CA TYR A 223 -9.76 -14.57 16.01
C TYR A 223 -10.52 -14.58 14.68
N LEU A 224 -9.84 -14.94 13.58
CA LEU A 224 -10.44 -15.00 12.24
C LEU A 224 -11.59 -16.03 12.19
N GLU A 225 -11.40 -17.22 12.74
CA GLU A 225 -12.42 -18.26 12.84
C GLU A 225 -13.64 -17.78 13.65
N LYS A 226 -13.42 -17.12 14.82
CA LYS A 226 -14.48 -16.51 15.62
C LYS A 226 -15.28 -15.45 14.85
N LYS A 227 -14.65 -14.79 13.89
CA LYS A 227 -15.27 -13.77 13.01
C LYS A 227 -15.86 -14.37 11.73
N ASN A 228 -15.90 -15.69 11.62
CA ASN A 228 -16.40 -16.44 10.46
C ASN A 228 -15.62 -16.13 9.16
N VAL A 229 -14.31 -15.91 9.26
CA VAL A 229 -13.43 -15.83 8.10
C VAL A 229 -13.04 -17.24 7.69
N GLU A 230 -13.22 -17.58 6.42
CA GLU A 230 -12.81 -18.86 5.85
C GLU A 230 -11.31 -18.84 5.53
N LEU A 231 -10.54 -19.73 6.17
CA LEU A 231 -9.11 -19.90 5.92
C LEU A 231 -8.89 -21.05 4.96
N VAL A 232 -8.44 -20.77 3.74
CA VAL A 232 -8.12 -21.75 2.70
C VAL A 232 -6.61 -21.87 2.62
N LEU A 233 -6.07 -22.81 3.40
CA LEU A 233 -4.62 -23.02 3.54
C LEU A 233 -4.13 -24.13 2.59
N ASN A 234 -2.80 -24.21 2.38
CA ASN A 234 -2.17 -25.14 1.42
C ASN A 234 -2.72 -24.99 -0.01
N SER A 235 -3.15 -23.79 -0.37
CA SER A 235 -3.86 -23.50 -1.61
C SER A 235 -3.16 -22.38 -2.37
N PRO A 236 -2.11 -22.68 -3.15
CA PRO A 236 -1.50 -21.68 -4.02
C PRO A 236 -2.49 -21.25 -5.10
N ILE A 237 -2.57 -19.95 -5.34
CA ILE A 237 -3.38 -19.40 -6.42
C ILE A 237 -2.67 -19.68 -7.74
N VAL A 238 -3.36 -20.32 -8.67
CA VAL A 238 -2.81 -20.74 -9.97
C VAL A 238 -3.31 -19.86 -11.10
N GLU A 239 -4.47 -19.25 -10.95
CA GLU A 239 -5.11 -18.39 -11.93
C GLU A 239 -6.16 -17.48 -11.25
N VAL A 240 -6.42 -16.33 -11.84
CA VAL A 240 -7.52 -15.42 -11.47
C VAL A 240 -8.22 -15.00 -12.75
N ASP A 241 -9.53 -15.11 -12.80
CA ASP A 241 -10.34 -14.61 -13.91
C ASP A 241 -11.47 -13.67 -13.41
N GLU A 242 -12.46 -13.41 -14.26
CA GLU A 242 -13.58 -12.51 -13.90
C GLU A 242 -14.45 -13.09 -12.79
N ASP A 243 -14.57 -14.41 -12.68
CA ASP A 243 -15.51 -15.13 -11.82
C ASP A 243 -14.85 -16.05 -10.80
N HIS A 244 -13.58 -16.39 -10.98
CA HIS A 244 -12.91 -17.45 -10.21
C HIS A 244 -11.51 -17.06 -9.71
N ILE A 245 -11.13 -17.70 -8.63
CA ILE A 245 -9.81 -17.73 -8.07
C ILE A 245 -9.49 -19.13 -7.55
#